data_d221804ec93f797757581f03f7660756
#
_entry.id   d221804ec93f797757581f03f7660756
#
_cell.length_a   1.000
_cell.length_b   1.000
_cell.length_c   1.000
_cell.angle_alpha   90.00
_cell.angle_beta   90.00
_cell.angle_gamma   90.00
#
_symmetry.space_group_name_H-M   'P 1'
#
loop_
_entity.id
_entity.type
_entity.pdbx_description
1 polymer ?
#
loop_
_entity_poly.entity_id
_entity_poly.type
_entity_poly.pdbx_seq_one_letter_code
_entity_poly.pdbx_strand_id
1 'polypeptide(L)'
;MTRYLHTMYRISDPERSRTFYEALGFEFRREFPIVRDGEHEATNYFFGVPGQEEELELTFNHDGRTYDLGTGYGHVALAVDDLDATLVRLADHGIEPEREPYRVREGGRRICFVQDPDGYRIELIDRSGT
;
A
#
# COMPACT_ATOMS: atom_id res chain seq x y z
N MET A 1 -5.84 -27.33 2.56
CA MET A 1 -6.44 -26.03 2.93
C MET A 1 -5.74 -24.91 2.19
N THR A 2 -6.51 -23.98 1.63
CA THR A 2 -5.95 -22.82 0.93
C THR A 2 -5.73 -21.68 1.90
N ARG A 3 -4.64 -20.92 1.69
CA ARG A 3 -4.32 -19.77 2.52
C ARG A 3 -3.84 -18.63 1.62
N TYR A 4 -4.39 -17.44 1.82
CA TYR A 4 -3.96 -16.26 1.08
C TYR A 4 -2.60 -15.80 1.62
N LEU A 5 -1.64 -15.55 0.74
CA LEU A 5 -0.28 -15.16 1.15
C LEU A 5 -0.01 -13.69 0.93
N HIS A 6 -0.16 -13.22 -0.30
CA HIS A 6 0.20 -11.85 -0.62
C HIS A 6 -0.43 -11.37 -1.92
N THR A 7 -0.43 -10.06 -2.08
CA THR A 7 -0.71 -9.37 -3.35
C THR A 7 0.58 -8.68 -3.77
N MET A 8 0.90 -8.73 -5.06
CA MET A 8 2.11 -8.09 -5.59
C MET A 8 1.75 -7.05 -6.63
N TYR A 9 2.42 -5.90 -6.57
CA TYR A 9 2.42 -4.98 -7.70
C TYR A 9 3.79 -4.29 -7.82
N ARG A 10 3.97 -3.61 -8.94
CA ARG A 10 5.28 -3.08 -9.33
C ARG A 10 5.42 -1.62 -8.96
N ILE A 11 6.62 -1.26 -8.50
CA ILE A 11 6.94 0.09 -8.03
C ILE A 11 8.12 0.66 -8.79
N SER A 12 8.24 2.00 -8.78
CA SER A 12 9.33 2.68 -9.48
C SER A 12 10.43 3.20 -8.55
N ASP A 13 10.16 3.32 -7.25
CA ASP A 13 11.12 3.88 -6.30
C ASP A 13 10.95 3.21 -4.93
N PRO A 14 11.82 2.26 -4.58
CA PRO A 14 11.68 1.51 -3.33
C PRO A 14 11.70 2.36 -2.07
N GLU A 15 12.54 3.41 -2.01
CA GLU A 15 12.60 4.26 -0.82
C GLU A 15 11.32 5.05 -0.62
N ARG A 16 10.80 5.64 -1.68
CA ARG A 16 9.54 6.40 -1.61
C ARG A 16 8.37 5.49 -1.23
N SER A 17 8.31 4.31 -1.82
CA SER A 17 7.25 3.34 -1.50
C SER A 17 7.36 2.90 -0.05
N ARG A 18 8.55 2.60 0.43
CA ARG A 18 8.76 2.19 1.82
C ARG A 18 8.30 3.27 2.80
N THR A 19 8.72 4.50 2.56
CA THR A 19 8.32 5.63 3.41
C THR A 19 6.80 5.78 3.45
N PHE A 20 6.15 5.65 2.29
CA PHE A 20 4.69 5.75 2.20
C PHE A 20 4.01 4.63 2.99
N TYR A 21 4.39 3.37 2.75
CA TYR A 21 3.71 2.25 3.39
C TYR A 21 4.00 2.18 4.89
N GLU A 22 5.19 2.57 5.33
CA GLU A 22 5.47 2.66 6.76
C GLU A 22 4.62 3.74 7.42
N ALA A 23 4.39 4.86 6.75
CA ALA A 23 3.49 5.91 7.26
C ALA A 23 2.05 5.42 7.41
N LEU A 24 1.62 4.49 6.55
CA LEU A 24 0.28 3.88 6.65
C LEU A 24 0.17 2.86 7.78
N GLY A 25 1.28 2.39 8.34
CA GLY A 25 1.26 1.40 9.40
C GLY A 25 1.79 0.02 9.02
N PHE A 26 2.29 -0.13 7.80
CA PHE A 26 2.99 -1.36 7.42
C PHE A 26 4.36 -1.38 8.05
N GLU A 27 4.87 -2.59 8.28
CA GLU A 27 6.26 -2.80 8.66
C GLU A 27 6.99 -3.49 7.52
N PHE A 28 8.23 -3.10 7.28
CA PHE A 28 9.09 -3.79 6.34
C PHE A 28 9.50 -5.12 6.96
N ARG A 29 9.41 -6.21 6.20
CA ARG A 29 9.71 -7.55 6.72
C ARG A 29 10.96 -8.16 6.13
N ARG A 30 11.13 -8.10 4.81
CA ARG A 30 12.28 -8.71 4.16
C ARG A 30 12.33 -8.29 2.70
N GLU A 31 13.47 -8.55 2.07
CA GLU A 31 13.62 -8.33 0.64
C GLU A 31 14.40 -9.48 0.02
N PHE A 32 14.13 -9.75 -1.25
CA PHE A 32 14.81 -10.78 -2.02
C PHE A 32 15.27 -10.22 -3.36
N PRO A 33 16.53 -10.48 -3.74
CA PRO A 33 16.95 -10.19 -5.11
C PRO A 33 16.40 -11.27 -6.04
N ILE A 34 15.99 -10.87 -7.24
CA ILE A 34 15.70 -11.81 -8.32
C ILE A 34 16.90 -11.78 -9.25
N VAL A 35 17.63 -12.88 -9.29
CA VAL A 35 18.83 -13.00 -10.11
C VAL A 35 18.58 -14.01 -11.21
N ARG A 36 18.81 -13.60 -12.46
CA ARG A 36 18.66 -14.45 -13.62
C ARG A 36 19.91 -14.33 -14.49
N ASP A 37 20.51 -15.48 -14.81
CA ASP A 37 21.74 -15.55 -15.62
C ASP A 37 22.84 -14.63 -15.06
N GLY A 38 22.95 -14.58 -13.71
CA GLY A 38 23.96 -13.77 -13.04
C GLY A 38 23.61 -12.29 -12.93
N GLU A 39 22.48 -11.86 -13.47
CA GLU A 39 22.04 -10.47 -13.45
C GLU A 39 21.03 -10.24 -12.33
N HIS A 40 21.22 -9.18 -11.55
CA HIS A 40 20.26 -8.72 -10.56
C HIS A 40 19.16 -7.97 -11.30
N GLU A 41 18.08 -8.69 -11.66
CA GLU A 41 17.01 -8.19 -12.52
C GLU A 41 15.99 -7.35 -11.76
N ALA A 42 15.67 -7.76 -10.54
CA ALA A 42 14.63 -7.10 -9.75
C ALA A 42 14.89 -7.33 -8.26
N THR A 43 14.15 -6.61 -7.43
CA THR A 43 14.11 -6.85 -5.98
C THR A 43 12.64 -6.88 -5.54
N ASN A 44 12.30 -7.87 -4.74
CA ASN A 44 10.99 -7.97 -4.10
C ASN A 44 11.10 -7.50 -2.66
N TYR A 45 10.21 -6.58 -2.27
CA TYR A 45 10.15 -6.04 -0.90
C TYR A 45 8.83 -6.46 -0.29
N PHE A 46 8.88 -7.05 0.90
CA PHE A 46 7.68 -7.54 1.59
C PHE A 46 7.36 -6.67 2.79
N PHE A 47 6.11 -6.23 2.84
CA PHE A 47 5.56 -5.41 3.92
C PHE A 47 4.34 -6.10 4.50
N GLY A 48 4.07 -5.89 5.78
CA GLY A 48 2.88 -6.43 6.41
C GLY A 48 2.39 -5.53 7.53
N VAL A 49 1.15 -5.74 7.93
CA VAL A 49 0.59 -5.05 9.09
C VAL A 49 0.96 -5.85 10.34
N PRO A 50 1.47 -5.22 11.40
CA PRO A 50 1.81 -5.94 12.61
C PRO A 50 0.65 -6.82 13.11
N GLY A 51 0.98 -8.08 13.41
CA GLY A 51 -0.02 -9.05 13.88
C GLY A 51 -0.75 -9.80 12.78
N GLN A 52 -0.53 -9.47 11.52
CA GLN A 52 -1.14 -10.16 10.38
C GLN A 52 -0.07 -10.88 9.57
N GLU A 53 -0.42 -12.05 9.05
CA GLU A 53 0.50 -12.86 8.26
C GLU A 53 0.53 -12.43 6.79
N GLU A 54 -0.61 -12.02 6.25
CA GLU A 54 -0.74 -11.61 4.85
C GLU A 54 0.18 -10.42 4.55
N GLU A 55 0.71 -10.39 3.35
CA GLU A 55 1.73 -9.41 2.99
C GLU A 55 1.43 -8.69 1.70
N LEU A 56 2.01 -7.52 1.57
CA LEU A 56 2.06 -6.78 0.32
C LEU A 56 3.48 -6.93 -0.21
N GLU A 57 3.60 -7.44 -1.44
CA GLU A 57 4.88 -7.60 -2.11
C GLU A 57 5.02 -6.50 -3.15
N LEU A 58 6.10 -5.73 -3.06
CA LEU A 58 6.39 -4.66 -4.01
C LEU A 58 7.63 -5.05 -4.81
N THR A 59 7.49 -5.09 -6.13
CA THR A 59 8.57 -5.52 -7.03
C THR A 59 9.16 -4.32 -7.75
N PHE A 60 10.45 -4.11 -7.57
CA PHE A 60 11.19 -3.09 -8.28
C PHE A 60 12.08 -3.75 -9.35
N ASN A 61 11.84 -3.42 -10.62
CA ASN A 61 12.66 -3.89 -11.73
C ASN A 61 13.81 -2.91 -11.94
N HIS A 62 15.03 -3.43 -12.09
CA HIS A 62 16.24 -2.61 -12.18
C HIS A 62 16.52 -2.06 -13.58
N ASP A 63 15.61 -2.25 -14.53
CA ASP A 63 15.81 -1.80 -15.92
C ASP A 63 15.24 -0.41 -16.22
N GLY A 64 14.71 0.28 -15.20
CA GLY A 64 14.21 1.65 -15.36
C GLY A 64 12.87 1.77 -16.06
N ARG A 65 12.16 0.64 -16.27
CA ARG A 65 10.86 0.67 -16.96
C ARG A 65 9.82 1.41 -16.13
N THR A 66 8.81 1.94 -16.84
CA THR A 66 7.65 2.55 -16.22
C THR A 66 6.44 1.64 -16.39
N TYR A 67 5.37 1.93 -15.65
CA TYR A 67 4.18 1.07 -15.64
C TYR A 67 2.93 1.88 -15.95
N ASP A 68 2.04 1.25 -16.70
CA ASP A 68 0.69 1.75 -16.95
C ASP A 68 -0.25 0.94 -16.06
N LEU A 69 -0.90 1.58 -15.09
CA LEU A 69 -1.82 0.90 -14.18
C LEU A 69 -3.11 0.50 -14.90
N GLY A 70 -3.43 1.17 -16.00
CA GLY A 70 -4.62 0.87 -16.78
C GLY A 70 -5.90 1.12 -16.01
N THR A 71 -6.97 0.46 -16.43
CA THR A 71 -8.30 0.62 -15.84
C THR A 71 -8.77 -0.62 -15.07
N GLY A 72 -7.92 -1.62 -14.95
CA GLY A 72 -8.29 -2.88 -14.30
C GLY A 72 -7.90 -2.97 -12.84
N TYR A 73 -6.98 -2.12 -12.37
CA TYR A 73 -6.59 -2.11 -10.97
C TYR A 73 -7.64 -1.37 -10.15
N GLY A 74 -8.03 -1.95 -9.01
CA GLY A 74 -8.90 -1.28 -8.05
C GLY A 74 -8.07 -0.64 -6.93
N HIS A 75 -8.06 -1.28 -5.78
CA HIS A 75 -7.35 -0.75 -4.62
C HIS A 75 -7.07 -1.85 -3.60
N VAL A 76 -6.16 -1.54 -2.68
CA VAL A 76 -5.94 -2.30 -1.45
C VAL A 76 -6.66 -1.55 -0.34
N ALA A 77 -7.28 -2.25 0.60
CA ALA A 77 -8.03 -1.63 1.69
C ALA A 77 -7.39 -1.94 3.03
N LEU A 78 -7.35 -0.94 3.90
CA LEU A 78 -6.84 -1.05 5.25
C LEU A 78 -7.90 -0.52 6.23
N ALA A 79 -8.08 -1.24 7.33
CA ALA A 79 -8.88 -0.73 8.45
C ALA A 79 -7.97 0.14 9.33
N VAL A 80 -8.46 1.30 9.73
CA VAL A 80 -7.76 2.17 10.67
C VAL A 80 -8.65 2.43 11.88
N ASP A 81 -8.05 2.53 13.05
CA ASP A 81 -8.81 2.68 14.28
C ASP A 81 -9.50 4.05 14.36
N ASP A 82 -8.88 5.08 13.82
CA ASP A 82 -9.39 6.46 13.82
C ASP A 82 -8.95 7.13 12.52
N LEU A 83 -9.86 7.29 11.59
CA LEU A 83 -9.55 7.83 10.27
C LEU A 83 -9.04 9.27 10.35
N ASP A 84 -9.68 10.11 11.17
CA ASP A 84 -9.27 11.52 11.24
C ASP A 84 -7.85 11.64 11.81
N ALA A 85 -7.52 10.88 12.86
CA ALA A 85 -6.18 10.88 13.44
C ALA A 85 -5.15 10.31 12.43
N THR A 86 -5.55 9.29 11.68
CA THR A 86 -4.69 8.72 10.63
C THR A 86 -4.36 9.76 9.58
N LEU A 87 -5.37 10.51 9.11
CA LEU A 87 -5.15 11.53 8.07
C LEU A 87 -4.27 12.66 8.55
N VAL A 88 -4.38 13.06 9.83
CA VAL A 88 -3.48 14.07 10.42
C VAL A 88 -2.03 13.56 10.37
N ARG A 89 -1.82 12.31 10.79
CA ARG A 89 -0.48 11.71 10.78
C ARG A 89 0.08 11.61 9.36
N LEU A 90 -0.75 11.21 8.39
CA LEU A 90 -0.32 11.09 7.00
C LEU A 90 0.04 12.45 6.40
N ALA A 91 -0.68 13.49 6.77
CA ALA A 91 -0.39 14.85 6.29
C ALA A 91 1.01 15.30 6.73
N ASP A 92 1.46 14.88 7.92
CA ASP A 92 2.83 15.18 8.39
C ASP A 92 3.90 14.53 7.51
N HIS A 93 3.52 13.50 6.73
CA HIS A 93 4.41 12.83 5.78
C HIS A 93 4.15 13.30 4.34
N GLY A 94 3.36 14.36 4.16
CA GLY A 94 3.05 14.87 2.83
C GLY A 94 2.04 14.02 2.05
N ILE A 95 1.31 13.15 2.73
CA ILE A 95 0.30 12.27 2.11
C ILE A 95 -1.07 12.89 2.32
N GLU A 96 -1.73 13.29 1.23
CA GLU A 96 -3.05 13.89 1.26
C GLU A 96 -4.08 12.95 0.64
N PRO A 97 -5.32 12.91 1.15
CA PRO A 97 -6.35 12.09 0.55
C PRO A 97 -6.83 12.68 -0.79
N GLU A 98 -7.43 11.82 -1.63
CA GLU A 98 -8.01 12.26 -2.90
C GLU A 98 -9.16 13.23 -2.67
N ARG A 99 -9.91 13.04 -1.60
CA ARG A 99 -11.01 13.91 -1.18
C ARG A 99 -11.25 13.67 0.32
N GLU A 100 -12.10 14.50 0.91
CA GLU A 100 -12.47 14.33 2.32
C GLU A 100 -13.19 13.00 2.55
N PRO A 101 -13.08 12.44 3.78
CA PRO A 101 -13.78 11.20 4.11
C PRO A 101 -15.27 11.25 3.82
N TYR A 102 -15.80 10.14 3.35
CA TYR A 102 -17.20 10.03 2.99
C TYR A 102 -17.71 8.60 3.23
N ARG A 103 -19.02 8.42 3.10
CA ARG A 103 -19.66 7.11 3.20
C ARG A 103 -20.18 6.72 1.83
N VAL A 104 -19.91 5.48 1.42
CA VAL A 104 -20.41 4.96 0.13
C VAL A 104 -21.92 4.75 0.20
N ARG A 105 -22.41 4.39 1.39
CA ARG A 105 -23.84 4.18 1.63
C ARG A 105 -24.22 4.73 2.99
N GLU A 106 -25.47 5.07 3.16
CA GLU A 106 -26.01 5.52 4.44
C GLU A 106 -25.80 4.44 5.49
N GLY A 107 -25.31 4.82 6.68
CA GLY A 107 -25.01 3.90 7.76
C GLY A 107 -23.73 3.09 7.58
N GLY A 108 -23.02 3.26 6.46
CA GLY A 108 -21.75 2.59 6.24
C GLY A 108 -20.62 3.28 6.94
N ARG A 109 -19.43 2.67 6.85
CA ARG A 109 -18.21 3.24 7.42
C ARG A 109 -17.77 4.45 6.61
N ARG A 110 -17.13 5.40 7.28
CA ARG A 110 -16.44 6.48 6.58
C ARG A 110 -15.19 5.89 5.93
N ILE A 111 -14.92 6.30 4.71
CA ILE A 111 -13.74 5.85 3.98
C ILE A 111 -13.03 7.04 3.37
N CYS A 112 -11.79 6.79 2.96
CA CYS A 112 -10.97 7.78 2.28
C CYS A 112 -9.94 7.05 1.43
N PHE A 113 -9.54 7.63 0.31
CA PHE A 113 -8.51 7.05 -0.55
C PHE A 113 -7.28 7.93 -0.55
N VAL A 114 -6.11 7.30 -0.45
CA VAL A 114 -4.82 7.94 -0.71
C VAL A 114 -4.16 7.20 -1.87
N GLN A 115 -3.20 7.85 -2.53
CA GLN A 115 -2.44 7.23 -3.60
C GLN A 115 -0.99 7.10 -3.19
N ASP A 116 -0.41 5.94 -3.51
CA ASP A 116 1.01 5.71 -3.24
C ASP A 116 1.87 6.47 -4.27
N PRO A 117 3.21 6.45 -4.14
CA PRO A 117 4.07 7.20 -5.07
C PRO A 117 3.92 6.82 -6.55
N ASP A 118 3.39 5.63 -6.85
CA ASP A 118 3.18 5.17 -8.22
C ASP A 118 1.74 5.34 -8.69
N GLY A 119 0.86 5.87 -7.83
CA GLY A 119 -0.53 6.09 -8.17
C GLY A 119 -1.46 4.95 -7.77
N TYR A 120 -0.99 3.92 -7.09
CA TYR A 120 -1.85 2.86 -6.60
C TYR A 120 -2.73 3.39 -5.47
N ARG A 121 -4.03 3.16 -5.59
CA ARG A 121 -5.00 3.65 -4.61
C ARG A 121 -5.06 2.73 -3.41
N ILE A 122 -5.08 3.34 -2.22
CA ILE A 122 -5.25 2.61 -0.96
C ILE A 122 -6.50 3.18 -0.28
N GLU A 123 -7.44 2.31 0.04
CA GLU A 123 -8.66 2.69 0.77
C GLU A 123 -8.42 2.58 2.27
N LEU A 124 -8.75 3.63 2.99
CA LEU A 124 -8.69 3.64 4.45
C LEU A 124 -10.12 3.58 4.97
N ILE A 125 -10.43 2.55 5.76
CA ILE A 125 -11.77 2.31 6.28
C ILE A 125 -11.77 2.58 7.78
N ASP A 126 -12.62 3.51 8.21
CA ASP A 126 -12.69 3.94 9.60
C ASP A 126 -13.36 2.87 10.46
N ARG A 127 -12.66 2.46 11.52
CA ARG A 127 -13.18 1.51 12.50
C ARG A 127 -13.46 2.16 13.85
N SER A 128 -13.40 3.49 13.94
CA SER A 128 -13.72 4.18 15.18
C SER A 128 -15.18 3.92 15.58
N GLY A 129 -15.43 3.83 16.87
CA GLY A 129 -16.78 3.62 17.38
C GLY A 129 -17.31 2.19 17.28
N THR A 130 -16.46 1.19 17.01
CA THR A 130 -16.90 -0.22 16.97
C THR A 130 -16.33 -1.07 18.09
#